data_126100059e0fbb766bdb90bd1a127bbf
#
_entry.id   126100059e0fbb766bdb90bd1a127bbf
#
_cell.length_a   1.000
_cell.length_b   1.000
_cell.length_c   1.000
_cell.angle_alpha   90.00
_cell.angle_beta   90.00
_cell.angle_gamma   90.00
#
_symmetry.space_group_name_H-M   'P 1'
#
loop_
_entity.id
_entity.type
_entity.pdbx_description
1 polymer ?
#
loop_
_entity_poly.entity_id
_entity_poly.type
_entity_poly.pdbx_seq_one_letter_code
_entity_poly.pdbx_strand_id
1 'polypeptide(L)'
;MFRIGALAAVGTLTLTGCFSSSSASSDDGENRVRVAMLQPPRSGLSQFSDDAFKLSRWSTAETLIVLDDLGEAEPGLATAWNRVDDRTWNFDIRPDVTFHNGAPLDAAAVVTALTAATQSAPKPRILDGVEMTVTATDADSVAVTTADVDPLVPQRLSSPQLAILAPDAYSTGSSNPIGTGTGPFVLKAVNGTSTATLDRNENYWGEPAKVSGIDVDFVPDGTARAAALRNGTADVVEAIPVSQAANVDQALVHEVPMPRTNTLYLNTASGVFADPAMRAAARESIDRDRLVDQVYEGRADAANGLLGPALPWAADRPSRTQTPAGDAAGKKITLATFTDRAELPEVAVLLQQELEAKGFVVEQVVREYQFIETDALAGAFDAFILSRATVLDSGDPAAYMYSDFACEGSFNISQFCDPQVDTALADAAATDPGDARRTAILDAEKLILEKDAAVPLLHERVIQGESENVTGVARDPRERTLITNQTAFE
;
A
#
# COMPACT_ATOMS: atom_id res chain seq x y z
N MET A 1 2.93 10.32 -84.59
CA MET A 1 2.63 9.30 -85.60
C MET A 1 2.53 7.96 -84.95
N PHE A 2 1.51 7.25 -85.35
CA PHE A 2 1.10 5.87 -84.98
C PHE A 2 0.44 5.65 -83.57
N ARG A 3 -0.87 5.49 -83.65
CA ARG A 3 -1.79 4.82 -82.75
C ARG A 3 -1.76 3.31 -83.07
N ILE A 4 -1.79 2.47 -82.03
CA ILE A 4 -2.43 1.13 -82.08
C ILE A 4 -3.10 0.86 -80.73
N GLY A 5 -4.39 0.61 -80.82
CA GLY A 5 -5.21 0.17 -79.66
C GLY A 5 -5.21 -1.35 -79.60
N ALA A 6 -5.52 -1.87 -78.40
CA ALA A 6 -5.87 -3.29 -78.23
C ALA A 6 -6.99 -3.40 -77.17
N LEU A 7 -7.99 -4.19 -77.60
CA LEU A 7 -9.24 -4.46 -76.92
C LEU A 7 -9.08 -5.14 -75.56
N ALA A 8 -9.98 -4.79 -74.69
CA ALA A 8 -10.27 -5.49 -73.39
C ALA A 8 -11.13 -6.75 -73.65
N ALA A 9 -10.75 -7.87 -73.07
CA ALA A 9 -11.61 -9.03 -72.91
C ALA A 9 -11.90 -9.19 -71.43
N VAL A 10 -13.19 -9.02 -71.04
CA VAL A 10 -13.74 -9.24 -69.75
C VAL A 10 -14.02 -10.74 -69.59
N GLY A 11 -13.26 -11.40 -68.73
CA GLY A 11 -13.53 -12.79 -68.29
C GLY A 11 -14.03 -12.77 -66.83
N THR A 12 -15.34 -12.98 -66.66
CA THR A 12 -15.96 -13.20 -65.36
C THR A 12 -15.69 -14.64 -64.90
N LEU A 13 -14.79 -14.82 -63.93
CA LEU A 13 -14.67 -16.06 -63.14
C LEU A 13 -15.46 -15.90 -61.85
N THR A 14 -16.57 -16.60 -61.76
CA THR A 14 -17.29 -16.84 -60.49
C THR A 14 -16.56 -17.94 -59.72
N LEU A 15 -15.78 -17.56 -58.68
CA LEU A 15 -15.29 -18.47 -57.65
C LEU A 15 -16.32 -18.56 -56.51
N THR A 16 -17.13 -19.60 -56.48
CA THR A 16 -17.86 -20.04 -55.31
C THR A 16 -16.88 -20.69 -54.33
N GLY A 17 -16.32 -19.88 -53.44
CA GLY A 17 -15.57 -20.36 -52.27
C GLY A 17 -16.56 -20.64 -51.12
N CYS A 18 -16.74 -21.90 -50.81
CA CYS A 18 -17.36 -22.31 -49.52
C CYS A 18 -16.42 -21.85 -48.37
N PHE A 19 -16.78 -20.76 -47.73
CA PHE A 19 -16.28 -20.51 -46.39
C PHE A 19 -16.97 -21.46 -45.43
N SER A 20 -16.32 -22.57 -45.11
CA SER A 20 -16.58 -23.27 -43.83
C SER A 20 -16.10 -22.34 -42.74
N SER A 21 -17.05 -21.64 -42.09
CA SER A 21 -16.81 -20.99 -40.80
C SER A 21 -16.57 -22.11 -39.81
N SER A 22 -15.30 -22.45 -39.57
CA SER A 22 -14.89 -22.99 -38.32
C SER A 22 -15.12 -21.90 -37.27
N SER A 23 -16.22 -22.01 -36.53
CA SER A 23 -16.42 -21.33 -35.27
C SER A 23 -15.32 -21.83 -34.33
N ALA A 24 -14.13 -21.19 -34.39
CA ALA A 24 -13.22 -21.18 -33.26
C ALA A 24 -13.98 -20.44 -32.17
N SER A 25 -14.27 -21.12 -31.09
CA SER A 25 -14.77 -20.58 -29.84
C SER A 25 -13.81 -19.48 -29.36
N SER A 26 -14.18 -18.23 -29.63
CA SER A 26 -13.51 -17.03 -29.09
C SER A 26 -14.19 -16.58 -27.79
N ASP A 27 -14.32 -17.51 -26.84
CA ASP A 27 -14.97 -17.22 -25.56
C ASP A 27 -13.96 -16.79 -24.47
N ASP A 28 -12.65 -17.02 -24.69
CA ASP A 28 -11.63 -16.72 -23.70
C ASP A 28 -11.22 -15.24 -23.64
N GLY A 29 -11.53 -14.45 -24.65
CA GLY A 29 -11.15 -13.02 -24.71
C GLY A 29 -12.15 -12.08 -24.02
N GLU A 30 -13.40 -12.49 -23.88
CA GLU A 30 -14.48 -11.63 -23.34
C GLU A 30 -14.58 -11.66 -21.81
N ASN A 31 -13.92 -12.61 -21.13
CA ASN A 31 -14.02 -12.77 -19.66
C ASN A 31 -12.68 -12.46 -18.93
N ARG A 32 -11.91 -11.50 -19.43
CA ARG A 32 -10.66 -11.05 -18.81
C ARG A 32 -10.81 -9.64 -18.28
N VAL A 33 -10.39 -9.39 -17.02
CA VAL A 33 -10.44 -8.07 -16.40
C VAL A 33 -9.27 -7.21 -16.88
N ARG A 34 -9.55 -6.05 -17.42
CA ARG A 34 -8.55 -5.06 -17.86
C ARG A 34 -8.33 -4.05 -16.74
N VAL A 35 -7.09 -3.98 -16.24
CA VAL A 35 -6.72 -3.15 -15.08
C VAL A 35 -5.73 -2.07 -15.50
N ALA A 36 -6.03 -0.80 -15.23
CA ALA A 36 -5.08 0.29 -15.37
C ALA A 36 -4.46 0.64 -14.00
N MET A 37 -3.17 0.36 -13.83
CA MET A 37 -2.44 0.58 -12.58
C MET A 37 -1.55 1.83 -12.63
N LEU A 38 -1.41 2.48 -11.46
CA LEU A 38 -0.62 3.71 -11.30
C LEU A 38 0.87 3.50 -11.54
N GLN A 39 1.46 2.48 -10.91
CA GLN A 39 2.92 2.33 -10.86
C GLN A 39 3.41 1.12 -11.64
N PRO A 40 4.31 1.32 -12.63
CA PRO A 40 4.99 0.20 -13.25
C PRO A 40 5.92 -0.52 -12.26
N PRO A 41 6.32 -1.77 -12.58
CA PRO A 41 7.32 -2.47 -11.80
C PRO A 41 8.65 -1.72 -11.77
N ARG A 42 9.29 -1.66 -10.59
CA ARG A 42 10.60 -1.03 -10.42
C ARG A 42 11.74 -2.03 -10.28
N SER A 43 11.42 -3.26 -9.87
CA SER A 43 12.37 -4.33 -9.58
C SER A 43 12.10 -5.61 -10.35
N GLY A 44 11.35 -5.54 -11.47
CA GLY A 44 10.94 -6.71 -12.24
C GLY A 44 9.95 -7.61 -11.49
N LEU A 45 9.11 -7.03 -10.64
CA LEU A 45 8.17 -7.70 -9.76
C LEU A 45 8.84 -8.60 -8.69
N SER A 46 10.07 -8.28 -8.26
CA SER A 46 10.66 -8.96 -7.12
C SER A 46 9.80 -8.79 -5.87
N GLN A 47 9.48 -9.91 -5.21
CA GLN A 47 8.71 -9.88 -3.96
C GLN A 47 9.48 -9.23 -2.79
N PHE A 48 10.81 -9.09 -2.87
CA PHE A 48 11.62 -8.48 -1.82
C PHE A 48 11.56 -6.93 -1.81
N SER A 49 10.78 -6.35 -2.68
CA SER A 49 10.59 -4.91 -2.84
C SER A 49 9.11 -4.53 -2.74
N ASP A 50 8.79 -3.24 -2.95
CA ASP A 50 7.40 -2.76 -3.02
C ASP A 50 6.61 -3.33 -4.22
N ASP A 51 7.28 -3.96 -5.19
CA ASP A 51 6.60 -4.66 -6.27
C ASP A 51 5.80 -5.89 -5.77
N ALA A 52 6.10 -6.41 -4.57
CA ALA A 52 5.33 -7.45 -3.90
C ALA A 52 3.83 -7.12 -3.77
N PHE A 53 3.52 -5.84 -3.55
CA PHE A 53 2.12 -5.38 -3.44
C PHE A 53 1.34 -5.51 -4.74
N LYS A 54 2.01 -5.48 -5.91
CA LYS A 54 1.35 -5.77 -7.20
C LYS A 54 0.96 -7.23 -7.30
N LEU A 55 1.86 -8.14 -6.88
CA LEU A 55 1.59 -9.58 -6.87
C LEU A 55 0.41 -9.93 -5.96
N SER A 56 0.34 -9.29 -4.80
CA SER A 56 -0.77 -9.41 -3.86
C SER A 56 -2.08 -8.85 -4.44
N ARG A 57 -2.06 -7.66 -5.05
CA ARG A 57 -3.24 -7.02 -5.67
C ARG A 57 -3.85 -7.85 -6.80
N TRP A 58 -3.06 -8.66 -7.48
CA TRP A 58 -3.53 -9.60 -8.51
C TRP A 58 -3.81 -11.00 -7.96
N SER A 59 -3.68 -11.20 -6.65
CA SER A 59 -3.85 -12.49 -5.99
C SER A 59 -3.03 -13.62 -6.65
N THR A 60 -1.81 -13.32 -7.12
CA THR A 60 -0.94 -14.34 -7.75
C THR A 60 0.04 -14.98 -6.77
N ALA A 61 0.46 -14.23 -5.73
CA ALA A 61 1.36 -14.73 -4.69
C ALA A 61 0.66 -14.62 -3.33
N GLU A 62 0.66 -15.70 -2.57
CA GLU A 62 0.00 -15.80 -1.28
C GLU A 62 1.01 -15.91 -0.14
N THR A 63 0.57 -15.54 1.06
CA THR A 63 1.35 -15.53 2.31
C THR A 63 0.88 -16.63 3.26
N LEU A 64 1.70 -16.96 4.26
CA LEU A 64 1.29 -17.93 5.29
C LEU A 64 0.07 -17.45 6.06
N ILE A 65 0.00 -16.16 6.34
CA ILE A 65 -1.05 -15.50 7.11
C ILE A 65 -1.70 -14.42 6.25
N VAL A 66 -2.99 -14.22 6.40
CA VAL A 66 -3.71 -13.04 5.91
C VAL A 66 -4.18 -12.21 7.11
N LEU A 67 -4.68 -10.99 6.89
CA LEU A 67 -5.20 -10.14 7.96
C LEU A 67 -6.69 -9.89 7.74
N ASP A 68 -7.46 -9.97 8.82
CA ASP A 68 -8.85 -9.49 8.84
C ASP A 68 -8.93 -7.95 8.82
N ASP A 69 -10.13 -7.39 8.86
CA ASP A 69 -10.36 -5.92 8.82
C ASP A 69 -9.79 -5.20 10.05
N LEU A 70 -9.56 -5.90 11.15
CA LEU A 70 -8.99 -5.35 12.38
C LEU A 70 -7.45 -5.44 12.41
N GLY A 71 -6.83 -6.11 11.43
CA GLY A 71 -5.39 -6.37 11.39
C GLY A 71 -4.96 -7.61 12.18
N GLU A 72 -5.92 -8.46 12.59
CA GLU A 72 -5.61 -9.72 13.24
C GLU A 72 -5.23 -10.79 12.23
N ALA A 73 -4.40 -11.72 12.68
CA ALA A 73 -3.89 -12.81 11.86
C ALA A 73 -4.97 -13.88 11.61
N GLU A 74 -5.16 -14.23 10.33
CA GLU A 74 -6.09 -15.24 9.86
C GLU A 74 -5.37 -16.28 8.98
N PRO A 75 -5.89 -17.51 8.85
CA PRO A 75 -5.27 -18.55 8.05
C PRO A 75 -5.14 -18.18 6.56
N GLY A 76 -3.91 -18.28 6.03
CA GLY A 76 -3.59 -18.24 4.61
C GLY A 76 -3.05 -19.59 4.12
N LEU A 77 -1.79 -19.65 3.68
CA LEU A 77 -1.10 -20.90 3.38
C LEU A 77 -0.71 -21.68 4.66
N ALA A 78 -0.74 -21.05 5.84
CA ALA A 78 -0.76 -21.76 7.12
C ALA A 78 -2.21 -21.92 7.59
N THR A 79 -2.54 -23.09 8.15
CA THR A 79 -3.88 -23.40 8.66
C THR A 79 -4.03 -23.15 10.15
N ALA A 80 -2.91 -23.20 10.88
CA ALA A 80 -2.83 -22.95 12.31
C ALA A 80 -1.42 -22.53 12.69
N TRP A 81 -1.30 -21.88 13.85
CA TRP A 81 -0.02 -21.54 14.46
C TRP A 81 -0.14 -21.47 15.97
N ASN A 82 0.99 -21.63 16.64
CA ASN A 82 1.09 -21.46 18.08
C ASN A 82 2.46 -20.91 18.48
N ARG A 83 2.49 -20.15 19.54
CA ARG A 83 3.72 -19.68 20.17
C ARG A 83 4.29 -20.82 21.03
N VAL A 84 5.52 -21.25 20.72
CA VAL A 84 6.23 -22.32 21.43
C VAL A 84 6.96 -21.77 22.65
N ASP A 85 7.60 -20.62 22.48
CA ASP A 85 8.27 -19.83 23.53
C ASP A 85 8.26 -18.35 23.14
N ASP A 86 8.94 -17.49 23.90
CA ASP A 86 8.92 -16.04 23.70
C ASP A 86 9.43 -15.57 22.33
N ARG A 87 10.17 -16.40 21.62
CA ARG A 87 10.80 -16.06 20.34
C ARG A 87 10.49 -17.04 19.22
N THR A 88 9.80 -18.13 19.50
CA THR A 88 9.56 -19.22 18.54
C THR A 88 8.08 -19.46 18.34
N TRP A 89 7.66 -19.44 17.07
CA TRP A 89 6.32 -19.76 16.62
C TRP A 89 6.37 -20.98 15.69
N ASN A 90 5.40 -21.88 15.82
CA ASN A 90 5.20 -22.99 14.90
C ASN A 90 3.99 -22.72 14.00
N PHE A 91 4.08 -23.07 12.71
CA PHE A 91 3.04 -22.90 11.70
C PHE A 91 2.80 -24.21 10.98
N ASP A 92 1.53 -24.64 10.89
CA ASP A 92 1.09 -25.82 10.16
C ASP A 92 0.72 -25.41 8.74
N ILE A 93 1.39 -25.99 7.74
CA ILE A 93 1.23 -25.63 6.32
C ILE A 93 -0.02 -26.32 5.76
N ARG A 94 -0.77 -25.61 4.92
CA ARG A 94 -1.95 -26.11 4.24
C ARG A 94 -1.59 -27.28 3.34
N PRO A 95 -2.25 -28.46 3.50
CA PRO A 95 -2.05 -29.61 2.62
C PRO A 95 -2.64 -29.38 1.22
N ASP A 96 -2.21 -30.16 0.25
CA ASP A 96 -2.74 -30.24 -1.11
C ASP A 96 -2.67 -28.93 -1.91
N VAL A 97 -1.79 -27.99 -1.51
CA VAL A 97 -1.50 -26.77 -2.28
C VAL A 97 -0.36 -27.06 -3.26
N THR A 98 -0.52 -26.59 -4.50
CA THR A 98 0.52 -26.64 -5.52
C THR A 98 0.87 -25.25 -6.02
N PHE A 99 2.13 -25.02 -6.30
CA PHE A 99 2.58 -23.84 -7.02
C PHE A 99 2.12 -23.87 -8.48
N HIS A 100 2.13 -22.72 -9.14
CA HIS A 100 1.75 -22.57 -10.55
C HIS A 100 2.61 -23.42 -11.51
N ASN A 101 3.84 -23.78 -11.12
CA ASN A 101 4.72 -24.70 -11.85
C ASN A 101 4.43 -26.19 -11.57
N GLY A 102 3.44 -26.49 -10.72
CA GLY A 102 3.02 -27.85 -10.35
C GLY A 102 3.81 -28.49 -9.21
N ALA A 103 4.82 -27.81 -8.64
CA ALA A 103 5.52 -28.29 -7.45
C ALA A 103 4.60 -28.22 -6.21
N PRO A 104 4.69 -29.17 -5.26
CA PRO A 104 3.92 -29.10 -4.03
C PRO A 104 4.42 -28.00 -3.10
N LEU A 105 3.51 -27.37 -2.34
CA LEU A 105 3.85 -26.56 -1.18
C LEU A 105 4.08 -27.48 0.01
N ASP A 106 5.27 -27.41 0.59
CA ASP A 106 5.66 -28.14 1.80
C ASP A 106 6.53 -27.26 2.72
N ALA A 107 6.90 -27.77 3.87
CA ALA A 107 7.75 -27.05 4.82
C ALA A 107 9.12 -26.65 4.20
N ALA A 108 9.69 -27.47 3.33
CA ALA A 108 10.98 -27.17 2.69
C ALA A 108 10.85 -25.97 1.71
N ALA A 109 9.73 -25.87 0.99
CA ALA A 109 9.46 -24.74 0.11
C ALA A 109 9.29 -23.43 0.93
N VAL A 110 8.55 -23.49 2.05
CA VAL A 110 8.39 -22.33 2.95
C VAL A 110 9.73 -21.89 3.56
N VAL A 111 10.55 -22.85 4.03
CA VAL A 111 11.91 -22.55 4.54
C VAL A 111 12.75 -21.87 3.46
N THR A 112 12.70 -22.37 2.22
CA THR A 112 13.43 -21.78 1.08
C THR A 112 12.99 -20.34 0.84
N ALA A 113 11.68 -20.10 0.77
CA ALA A 113 11.09 -18.77 0.49
C ALA A 113 11.48 -17.74 1.57
N LEU A 114 11.24 -18.06 2.82
CA LEU A 114 11.50 -17.15 3.93
C LEU A 114 13.00 -16.95 4.19
N THR A 115 13.83 -17.99 3.99
CA THR A 115 15.30 -17.85 4.06
C THR A 115 15.80 -16.93 2.95
N ALA A 116 15.28 -17.04 1.73
CA ALA A 116 15.64 -16.13 0.64
C ALA A 116 15.30 -14.68 0.98
N ALA A 117 14.15 -14.43 1.63
CA ALA A 117 13.77 -13.10 2.09
C ALA A 117 14.75 -12.55 3.16
N THR A 118 15.13 -13.36 4.15
CA THR A 118 16.08 -12.94 5.20
C THR A 118 17.49 -12.66 4.68
N GLN A 119 17.87 -13.28 3.56
CA GLN A 119 19.20 -13.17 2.93
C GLN A 119 19.25 -12.17 1.77
N SER A 120 18.11 -11.63 1.36
CA SER A 120 18.07 -10.65 0.26
C SER A 120 18.76 -9.33 0.61
N ALA A 121 19.25 -8.63 -0.40
CA ALA A 121 19.89 -7.32 -0.25
C ALA A 121 19.35 -6.34 -1.32
N PRO A 122 18.56 -5.33 -0.96
CA PRO A 122 18.13 -5.02 0.40
C PRO A 122 17.15 -6.07 0.96
N LYS A 123 17.09 -6.19 2.29
CA LYS A 123 16.06 -6.99 2.96
C LYS A 123 14.65 -6.39 2.72
N PRO A 124 13.59 -7.21 2.69
CA PRO A 124 12.23 -6.72 2.78
C PRO A 124 12.05 -5.78 3.99
N ARG A 125 11.38 -4.64 3.79
CA ARG A 125 11.18 -3.63 4.84
C ARG A 125 10.49 -4.19 6.09
N ILE A 126 9.60 -5.17 5.93
CA ILE A 126 8.96 -5.86 7.05
C ILE A 126 9.94 -6.57 7.99
N LEU A 127 11.16 -6.83 7.53
CA LEU A 127 12.25 -7.45 8.28
C LEU A 127 13.30 -6.43 8.77
N ASP A 128 13.06 -5.13 8.62
CA ASP A 128 13.97 -4.11 9.15
C ASP A 128 14.05 -4.23 10.68
N GLY A 129 15.28 -4.36 11.19
CA GLY A 129 15.52 -4.58 12.63
C GLY A 129 15.10 -5.96 13.15
N VAL A 130 14.62 -6.86 12.29
CA VAL A 130 14.21 -8.22 12.68
C VAL A 130 15.17 -9.24 12.12
N GLU A 131 15.78 -10.01 13.00
CA GLU A 131 16.54 -11.20 12.64
C GLU A 131 15.68 -12.44 12.88
N MET A 132 15.40 -13.16 11.79
CA MET A 132 14.49 -14.30 11.77
C MET A 132 15.18 -15.52 11.13
N THR A 133 14.99 -16.68 11.72
CA THR A 133 15.37 -17.97 11.17
C THR A 133 14.16 -18.86 11.02
N VAL A 134 14.15 -19.69 9.96
CA VAL A 134 13.04 -20.60 9.66
C VAL A 134 13.58 -22.01 9.47
N THR A 135 12.96 -22.99 10.13
CA THR A 135 13.36 -24.40 10.04
C THR A 135 12.13 -25.30 9.89
N ALA A 136 12.21 -26.32 9.09
CA ALA A 136 11.18 -27.36 9.04
C ALA A 136 11.20 -28.17 10.34
N THR A 137 10.05 -28.34 10.98
CA THR A 137 9.89 -29.22 12.14
C THR A 137 9.45 -30.62 11.73
N ASP A 138 8.71 -30.71 10.62
CA ASP A 138 8.35 -31.94 9.91
C ASP A 138 8.04 -31.62 8.42
N ALA A 139 7.30 -32.47 7.72
CA ALA A 139 7.04 -32.31 6.28
C ALA A 139 6.09 -31.15 5.96
N ASP A 140 5.21 -30.80 6.89
CA ASP A 140 4.11 -29.85 6.74
C ASP A 140 4.06 -28.79 7.87
N SER A 141 5.12 -28.63 8.64
CA SER A 141 5.22 -27.63 9.71
C SER A 141 6.59 -26.94 9.74
N VAL A 142 6.59 -25.65 10.03
CA VAL A 142 7.79 -24.82 10.15
C VAL A 142 7.83 -24.08 11.48
N ALA A 143 9.02 -23.98 12.07
CA ALA A 143 9.30 -23.08 13.18
C ALA A 143 9.96 -21.80 12.66
N VAL A 144 9.42 -20.67 13.12
CA VAL A 144 9.97 -19.32 12.90
C VAL A 144 10.49 -18.81 14.24
N THR A 145 11.78 -18.52 14.32
CA THR A 145 12.45 -18.03 15.53
C THR A 145 13.05 -16.65 15.27
N THR A 146 12.77 -15.68 16.13
CA THR A 146 13.33 -14.34 16.09
C THR A 146 14.43 -14.16 17.14
N ALA A 147 15.39 -13.26 16.88
CA ALA A 147 16.46 -12.97 17.83
C ALA A 147 15.93 -12.32 19.12
N ASP A 148 14.96 -11.42 18.97
CA ASP A 148 14.27 -10.77 20.08
C ASP A 148 12.83 -11.27 20.20
N VAL A 149 12.16 -10.97 21.33
CA VAL A 149 10.74 -11.27 21.53
C VAL A 149 9.91 -10.50 20.51
N ASP A 150 9.14 -11.20 19.69
CA ASP A 150 8.25 -10.60 18.70
C ASP A 150 6.85 -11.23 18.73
N PRO A 151 5.87 -10.56 19.33
CA PRO A 151 4.49 -11.04 19.34
C PRO A 151 3.80 -10.94 17.99
N LEU A 152 4.38 -10.22 17.03
CA LEU A 152 3.79 -9.94 15.70
C LEU A 152 4.34 -10.86 14.59
N VAL A 153 5.01 -11.96 14.92
CA VAL A 153 5.49 -12.89 13.89
C VAL A 153 4.37 -13.33 12.93
N PRO A 154 3.15 -13.70 13.39
CA PRO A 154 2.05 -14.00 12.48
C PRO A 154 1.70 -12.83 11.55
N GLN A 155 1.54 -11.62 12.09
CA GLN A 155 1.23 -10.43 11.30
C GLN A 155 2.34 -10.09 10.29
N ARG A 156 3.62 -10.26 10.64
CA ARG A 156 4.73 -10.09 9.71
C ARG A 156 4.64 -11.04 8.52
N LEU A 157 4.26 -12.31 8.78
CA LEU A 157 4.10 -13.34 7.75
C LEU A 157 2.88 -13.10 6.84
N SER A 158 2.09 -12.06 7.07
CA SER A 158 1.05 -11.58 6.15
C SER A 158 1.56 -10.53 5.15
N SER A 159 2.79 -10.05 5.30
CA SER A 159 3.33 -9.06 4.36
C SER A 159 3.51 -9.66 2.97
N PRO A 160 3.04 -8.99 1.90
CA PRO A 160 3.30 -9.41 0.53
C PRO A 160 4.78 -9.65 0.21
N GLN A 161 5.69 -8.95 0.92
CA GLN A 161 7.13 -9.13 0.80
C GLN A 161 7.63 -10.50 1.32
N LEU A 162 6.80 -11.23 2.08
CA LEU A 162 7.06 -12.58 2.57
C LEU A 162 6.14 -13.63 1.94
N ALA A 163 5.57 -13.34 0.78
CA ALA A 163 4.79 -14.31 0.01
C ALA A 163 5.63 -15.55 -0.33
N ILE A 164 4.99 -16.70 -0.42
CA ILE A 164 5.64 -17.98 -0.70
C ILE A 164 5.58 -18.28 -2.20
N LEU A 165 6.71 -18.23 -2.87
CA LEU A 165 6.86 -18.68 -4.26
C LEU A 165 7.54 -20.06 -4.31
N ALA A 166 7.43 -20.72 -5.45
CA ALA A 166 8.12 -22.01 -5.68
C ALA A 166 9.64 -21.87 -5.48
N PRO A 167 10.32 -22.93 -5.00
CA PRO A 167 11.77 -22.87 -4.71
C PRO A 167 12.65 -22.44 -5.89
N ASP A 168 12.26 -22.74 -7.12
CA ASP A 168 12.96 -22.33 -8.34
C ASP A 168 12.78 -20.85 -8.70
N ALA A 169 11.87 -20.12 -8.02
CA ALA A 169 11.74 -18.67 -8.17
C ALA A 169 12.95 -17.90 -7.62
N TYR A 170 13.69 -18.49 -6.68
CA TYR A 170 14.72 -17.79 -5.92
C TYR A 170 16.10 -17.97 -6.53
N SER A 171 16.78 -16.87 -6.74
CA SER A 171 18.19 -16.80 -7.08
C SER A 171 18.87 -15.80 -6.15
N THR A 172 20.21 -15.75 -6.15
CA THR A 172 20.96 -14.88 -5.23
C THR A 172 20.49 -13.41 -5.36
N GLY A 173 19.79 -12.93 -4.33
CA GLY A 173 19.34 -11.54 -4.20
C GLY A 173 18.14 -11.13 -5.05
N SER A 174 17.48 -12.07 -5.76
CA SER A 174 16.27 -11.77 -6.55
C SER A 174 15.26 -12.91 -6.53
N SER A 175 14.01 -12.62 -6.89
CA SER A 175 12.96 -13.60 -7.11
C SER A 175 12.29 -13.39 -8.47
N ASN A 176 11.81 -14.48 -9.07
CA ASN A 176 11.03 -14.45 -10.31
C ASN A 176 9.61 -14.96 -10.03
N PRO A 177 8.59 -14.09 -10.02
CA PRO A 177 7.23 -14.50 -9.72
C PRO A 177 6.47 -15.13 -10.89
N ILE A 178 7.05 -15.16 -12.11
CA ILE A 178 6.37 -15.67 -13.30
C ILE A 178 6.16 -17.19 -13.16
N GLY A 179 4.88 -17.61 -13.04
CA GLY A 179 4.51 -19.01 -12.94
C GLY A 179 4.93 -19.70 -11.64
N THR A 180 5.21 -18.98 -10.56
CA THR A 180 5.79 -19.54 -9.32
C THR A 180 4.96 -19.28 -8.06
N GLY A 181 3.85 -18.54 -8.13
CA GLY A 181 2.93 -18.33 -7.01
C GLY A 181 2.02 -19.53 -6.74
N THR A 182 1.06 -19.33 -5.84
CA THR A 182 0.06 -20.33 -5.45
C THR A 182 -1.38 -19.87 -5.69
N GLY A 183 -1.58 -18.59 -5.97
CA GLY A 183 -2.88 -17.92 -5.98
C GLY A 183 -3.79 -18.27 -7.16
N PRO A 184 -5.02 -17.67 -7.20
CA PRO A 184 -6.03 -17.96 -8.24
C PRO A 184 -5.65 -17.45 -9.64
N PHE A 185 -4.58 -16.62 -9.77
CA PHE A 185 -4.11 -16.14 -11.06
C PHE A 185 -2.62 -16.41 -11.24
N VAL A 186 -2.26 -16.98 -12.40
CA VAL A 186 -0.90 -17.31 -12.80
C VAL A 186 -0.30 -16.14 -13.56
N LEU A 187 0.72 -15.48 -13.05
CA LEU A 187 1.48 -14.50 -13.81
C LEU A 187 2.20 -15.17 -14.97
N LYS A 188 1.86 -14.79 -16.19
CA LYS A 188 2.39 -15.38 -17.44
C LYS A 188 3.49 -14.57 -18.06
N ALA A 189 3.32 -13.24 -18.07
CA ALA A 189 4.26 -12.33 -18.72
C ALA A 189 4.25 -10.94 -18.08
N VAL A 190 5.42 -10.30 -18.13
CA VAL A 190 5.61 -8.88 -17.82
C VAL A 190 6.40 -8.26 -18.95
N ASN A 191 5.86 -7.22 -19.59
CA ASN A 191 6.50 -6.54 -20.72
C ASN A 191 7.11 -5.22 -20.22
N GLY A 192 8.25 -5.32 -19.57
CA GLY A 192 8.97 -4.17 -18.99
C GLY A 192 8.11 -3.39 -18.01
N THR A 193 7.91 -2.11 -18.28
CA THR A 193 7.10 -1.19 -17.47
C THR A 193 5.73 -0.88 -18.09
N SER A 194 5.31 -1.64 -19.11
CA SER A 194 4.10 -1.33 -19.88
C SER A 194 2.91 -2.21 -19.50
N THR A 195 3.08 -3.54 -19.48
CA THR A 195 1.95 -4.46 -19.28
C THR A 195 2.35 -5.70 -18.46
N ALA A 196 1.34 -6.34 -17.87
CA ALA A 196 1.44 -7.70 -17.34
C ALA A 196 0.19 -8.50 -17.73
N THR A 197 0.33 -9.82 -17.86
CA THR A 197 -0.77 -10.72 -18.23
C THR A 197 -0.80 -11.90 -17.25
N LEU A 198 -1.99 -12.17 -16.71
CA LEU A 198 -2.22 -13.29 -15.81
C LEU A 198 -3.38 -14.13 -16.33
N ASP A 199 -3.26 -15.45 -16.25
CA ASP A 199 -4.33 -16.40 -16.58
C ASP A 199 -4.92 -17.01 -15.30
N ARG A 200 -6.18 -17.46 -15.35
CA ARG A 200 -6.78 -18.20 -14.23
C ARG A 200 -5.96 -19.45 -13.91
N ASN A 201 -5.75 -19.71 -12.62
CA ASN A 201 -5.19 -20.97 -12.13
C ASN A 201 -6.29 -22.04 -12.03
N GLU A 202 -6.32 -22.96 -12.98
CA GLU A 202 -7.33 -24.04 -13.01
C GLU A 202 -7.11 -25.07 -11.87
N ASN A 203 -5.95 -25.06 -11.22
CA ASN A 203 -5.59 -25.95 -10.12
C ASN A 203 -5.53 -25.22 -8.77
N TYR A 204 -6.21 -24.08 -8.66
CA TYR A 204 -6.21 -23.33 -7.41
C TYR A 204 -6.81 -24.15 -6.27
N TRP A 205 -6.14 -24.14 -5.13
CA TRP A 205 -6.55 -24.91 -3.93
C TRP A 205 -7.83 -24.38 -3.28
N GLY A 206 -8.21 -23.13 -3.51
CA GLY A 206 -9.45 -22.51 -3.06
C GLY A 206 -10.54 -22.54 -4.14
N GLU A 207 -11.50 -21.62 -4.03
CA GLU A 207 -12.53 -21.47 -5.06
C GLU A 207 -11.91 -20.93 -6.36
N PRO A 208 -12.18 -21.52 -7.52
CA PRO A 208 -11.68 -21.04 -8.81
C PRO A 208 -12.07 -19.58 -9.07
N ALA A 209 -11.18 -18.82 -9.73
CA ALA A 209 -11.50 -17.47 -10.17
C ALA A 209 -12.65 -17.49 -11.18
N LYS A 210 -13.55 -16.51 -11.09
CA LYS A 210 -14.73 -16.40 -11.97
C LYS A 210 -14.36 -15.87 -13.36
N VAL A 211 -13.32 -15.03 -13.44
CA VAL A 211 -12.78 -14.51 -14.70
C VAL A 211 -11.64 -15.39 -15.23
N SER A 212 -11.41 -15.38 -16.55
CA SER A 212 -10.40 -16.20 -17.21
C SER A 212 -8.97 -15.66 -17.07
N GLY A 213 -8.83 -14.41 -16.66
CA GLY A 213 -7.53 -13.79 -16.44
C GLY A 213 -7.59 -12.29 -16.19
N ILE A 214 -6.39 -11.69 -16.09
CA ILE A 214 -6.20 -10.26 -15.85
C ILE A 214 -5.22 -9.73 -16.89
N ASP A 215 -5.59 -8.64 -17.55
CA ASP A 215 -4.70 -7.87 -18.44
C ASP A 215 -4.42 -6.51 -17.77
N VAL A 216 -3.16 -6.26 -17.47
CA VAL A 216 -2.71 -5.08 -16.73
C VAL A 216 -1.97 -4.13 -17.66
N ASP A 217 -2.41 -2.87 -17.69
CA ASP A 217 -1.68 -1.74 -18.26
C ASP A 217 -1.12 -0.87 -17.15
N PHE A 218 0.17 -0.55 -17.20
CA PHE A 218 0.76 0.42 -16.28
C PHE A 218 0.66 1.81 -16.90
N VAL A 219 -0.19 2.65 -16.33
CA VAL A 219 -0.54 3.98 -16.83
C VAL A 219 -0.21 5.04 -15.77
N PRO A 220 1.03 5.57 -15.70
CA PRO A 220 1.43 6.54 -14.66
C PRO A 220 0.65 7.86 -14.72
N ASP A 221 0.22 8.29 -15.91
CA ASP A 221 -0.57 9.51 -16.09
C ASP A 221 -1.99 9.32 -15.59
N GLY A 222 -2.38 10.09 -14.56
CA GLY A 222 -3.68 9.97 -13.93
C GLY A 222 -4.85 10.38 -14.82
N THR A 223 -4.64 11.33 -15.73
CA THR A 223 -5.67 11.74 -16.71
C THR A 223 -5.94 10.61 -17.71
N ALA A 224 -4.88 9.93 -18.17
CA ALA A 224 -5.00 8.76 -19.04
C ALA A 224 -5.70 7.59 -18.32
N ARG A 225 -5.40 7.34 -17.02
CA ARG A 225 -6.10 6.32 -16.24
C ARG A 225 -7.60 6.62 -16.13
N ALA A 226 -7.98 7.84 -15.75
CA ALA A 226 -9.39 8.24 -15.70
C ALA A 226 -10.08 8.14 -17.06
N ALA A 227 -9.36 8.46 -18.16
CA ALA A 227 -9.89 8.30 -19.50
C ALA A 227 -10.08 6.84 -19.90
N ALA A 228 -9.22 5.92 -19.44
CA ALA A 228 -9.33 4.50 -19.72
C ALA A 228 -10.66 3.92 -19.19
N LEU A 229 -11.07 4.31 -17.97
CA LEU A 229 -12.39 3.93 -17.43
C LEU A 229 -13.54 4.52 -18.25
N ARG A 230 -13.52 5.84 -18.50
CA ARG A 230 -14.59 6.52 -19.28
C ARG A 230 -14.81 5.96 -20.68
N ASN A 231 -13.72 5.52 -21.31
CA ASN A 231 -13.75 4.99 -22.67
C ASN A 231 -13.97 3.47 -22.73
N GLY A 232 -14.09 2.80 -21.57
CA GLY A 232 -14.26 1.36 -21.48
C GLY A 232 -13.03 0.56 -21.95
N THR A 233 -11.83 1.14 -21.93
CA THR A 233 -10.58 0.44 -22.24
C THR A 233 -9.97 -0.23 -21.02
N ALA A 234 -10.37 0.16 -19.80
CA ALA A 234 -10.10 -0.54 -18.55
C ALA A 234 -11.42 -0.79 -17.80
N ASP A 235 -11.50 -1.92 -17.11
CA ASP A 235 -12.64 -2.30 -16.27
C ASP A 235 -12.42 -1.88 -14.82
N VAL A 236 -11.15 -1.88 -14.37
CA VAL A 236 -10.73 -1.43 -13.05
C VAL A 236 -9.58 -0.45 -13.20
N VAL A 237 -9.66 0.67 -12.50
CA VAL A 237 -8.65 1.72 -12.51
C VAL A 237 -8.19 2.04 -11.10
N GLU A 238 -6.90 1.88 -10.86
CA GLU A 238 -6.26 2.24 -9.60
C GLU A 238 -6.00 3.74 -9.50
N ALA A 239 -6.29 4.35 -8.36
CA ALA A 239 -5.87 5.71 -8.00
C ALA A 239 -6.19 6.78 -9.06
N ILE A 240 -7.48 7.02 -9.33
CA ILE A 240 -7.92 8.20 -10.08
C ILE A 240 -7.53 9.45 -9.28
N PRO A 241 -6.85 10.44 -9.88
CA PRO A 241 -6.53 11.68 -9.17
C PRO A 241 -7.80 12.43 -8.73
N VAL A 242 -7.75 13.12 -7.59
CA VAL A 242 -8.85 13.96 -7.08
C VAL A 242 -9.36 14.89 -8.17
N SER A 243 -8.47 15.62 -8.85
CA SER A 243 -8.81 16.57 -9.92
C SER A 243 -9.46 15.94 -11.17
N GLN A 244 -9.44 14.61 -11.31
CA GLN A 244 -10.07 13.88 -12.41
C GLN A 244 -11.37 13.18 -11.99
N ALA A 245 -11.59 12.98 -10.70
CA ALA A 245 -12.71 12.21 -10.18
C ALA A 245 -14.07 12.83 -10.56
N ALA A 246 -14.18 14.16 -10.57
CA ALA A 246 -15.39 14.86 -11.01
C ALA A 246 -15.72 14.66 -12.50
N ASN A 247 -14.76 14.26 -13.33
CA ASN A 247 -14.93 14.03 -14.76
C ASN A 247 -15.32 12.56 -15.10
N VAL A 248 -15.43 11.70 -14.11
CA VAL A 248 -15.87 10.30 -14.22
C VAL A 248 -17.30 10.19 -13.69
N ASP A 249 -18.10 9.29 -14.26
CA ASP A 249 -19.42 9.00 -13.70
C ASP A 249 -19.26 8.55 -12.25
N GLN A 250 -19.99 9.22 -11.34
CA GLN A 250 -19.85 8.97 -9.90
C GLN A 250 -20.30 7.54 -9.50
N ALA A 251 -21.12 6.88 -10.31
CA ALA A 251 -21.48 5.47 -10.10
C ALA A 251 -20.29 4.50 -10.26
N LEU A 252 -19.26 4.93 -11.03
CA LEU A 252 -18.04 4.16 -11.29
C LEU A 252 -16.90 4.48 -10.31
N VAL A 253 -17.11 5.44 -9.40
CA VAL A 253 -16.07 5.96 -8.50
C VAL A 253 -16.29 5.43 -7.10
N HIS A 254 -15.27 4.78 -6.55
CA HIS A 254 -15.29 4.22 -5.20
C HIS A 254 -14.12 4.77 -4.39
N GLU A 255 -14.42 5.39 -3.26
CA GLU A 255 -13.42 5.94 -2.35
C GLU A 255 -13.13 4.94 -1.24
N VAL A 256 -11.86 4.53 -1.15
CA VAL A 256 -11.39 3.56 -0.15
C VAL A 256 -10.47 4.28 0.83
N PRO A 257 -10.74 4.25 2.14
CA PRO A 257 -9.84 4.82 3.14
C PRO A 257 -8.45 4.22 3.03
N MET A 258 -7.41 5.05 3.07
CA MET A 258 -6.02 4.60 3.04
C MET A 258 -5.42 4.62 4.45
N PRO A 259 -4.45 3.74 4.76
CA PRO A 259 -3.67 3.83 5.98
C PRO A 259 -2.61 4.92 5.83
N ARG A 260 -3.04 6.10 5.39
CA ARG A 260 -2.17 7.27 5.15
C ARG A 260 -2.75 8.51 5.79
N THR A 261 -1.90 9.23 6.49
CA THR A 261 -2.27 10.50 7.13
C THR A 261 -1.33 11.59 6.68
N ASN A 262 -1.89 12.68 6.14
CA ASN A 262 -1.17 13.92 5.98
C ASN A 262 -0.97 14.54 7.35
N THR A 263 0.27 14.75 7.72
CA THR A 263 0.67 15.20 9.06
C THR A 263 1.66 16.37 8.95
N LEU A 264 1.44 17.40 9.74
CA LEU A 264 2.40 18.47 9.98
C LEU A 264 3.28 18.09 11.16
N TYR A 265 4.53 17.74 10.90
CA TYR A 265 5.56 17.46 11.89
C TYR A 265 6.20 18.79 12.34
N LEU A 266 6.32 19.02 13.64
CA LEU A 266 6.86 20.24 14.23
C LEU A 266 8.20 19.94 14.91
N ASN A 267 9.27 20.63 14.56
CA ASN A 267 10.59 20.44 15.16
C ASN A 267 10.58 20.84 16.63
N THR A 268 10.56 19.86 17.52
CA THR A 268 10.45 20.08 18.96
C THR A 268 11.78 20.35 19.65
N ALA A 269 12.91 20.07 18.99
CA ALA A 269 14.24 20.21 19.57
C ALA A 269 14.81 21.62 19.46
N SER A 270 14.36 22.40 18.47
CA SER A 270 14.94 23.70 18.16
C SER A 270 13.93 24.68 17.56
N GLY A 271 14.34 25.93 17.38
CA GLY A 271 13.54 26.95 16.72
C GLY A 271 12.28 27.35 17.49
N VAL A 272 11.27 27.79 16.75
CA VAL A 272 10.01 28.31 17.31
C VAL A 272 9.22 27.21 18.00
N PHE A 273 9.22 26.00 17.45
CA PHE A 273 8.42 24.88 17.96
C PHE A 273 9.08 24.08 19.08
N ALA A 274 10.25 24.49 19.58
CA ALA A 274 10.74 24.00 20.88
C ALA A 274 9.80 24.43 22.04
N ASP A 275 9.07 25.55 21.86
CA ASP A 275 8.05 26.01 22.80
C ASP A 275 6.70 25.28 22.57
N PRO A 276 6.19 24.50 23.56
CA PRO A 276 4.90 23.82 23.46
C PRO A 276 3.72 24.76 23.14
N ALA A 277 3.74 26.02 23.64
CA ALA A 277 2.69 26.98 23.37
C ALA A 277 2.66 27.43 21.90
N MET A 278 3.80 27.41 21.21
CA MET A 278 3.90 27.68 19.77
C MET A 278 3.40 26.50 18.93
N ARG A 279 3.67 25.26 19.35
CA ARG A 279 3.09 24.07 18.71
C ARG A 279 1.57 24.07 18.83
N ALA A 280 1.07 24.40 20.02
CA ALA A 280 -0.37 24.56 20.24
C ALA A 280 -0.98 25.68 19.37
N ALA A 281 -0.26 26.80 19.17
CA ALA A 281 -0.70 27.86 18.27
C ALA A 281 -0.80 27.40 16.81
N ALA A 282 0.17 26.59 16.34
CA ALA A 282 0.10 25.98 15.00
C ALA A 282 -1.09 25.02 14.89
N ARG A 283 -1.28 24.10 15.87
CA ARG A 283 -2.43 23.17 15.87
C ARG A 283 -3.77 23.90 15.79
N GLU A 284 -3.93 24.98 16.57
CA GLU A 284 -5.20 25.75 16.64
C GLU A 284 -5.46 26.61 15.40
N SER A 285 -4.42 26.90 14.59
CA SER A 285 -4.61 27.68 13.36
C SER A 285 -5.22 26.86 12.21
N ILE A 286 -5.16 25.53 12.28
CA ILE A 286 -5.46 24.65 11.15
C ILE A 286 -6.95 24.32 11.08
N ASP A 287 -7.57 24.71 9.98
CA ASP A 287 -8.92 24.33 9.57
C ASP A 287 -8.86 23.08 8.66
N ARG A 288 -9.06 21.91 9.26
CA ARG A 288 -8.96 20.61 8.57
C ARG A 288 -10.06 20.42 7.53
N ASP A 289 -11.27 20.89 7.82
CA ASP A 289 -12.40 20.78 6.90
C ASP A 289 -12.12 21.61 5.64
N ARG A 290 -11.50 22.77 5.80
CA ARG A 290 -11.08 23.59 4.65
C ARG A 290 -10.01 22.91 3.81
N LEU A 291 -9.05 22.20 4.42
CA LEU A 291 -8.04 21.41 3.68
C LEU A 291 -8.71 20.28 2.88
N VAL A 292 -9.64 19.55 3.50
CA VAL A 292 -10.39 18.48 2.83
C VAL A 292 -11.20 19.05 1.67
N ASP A 293 -11.93 20.13 1.87
CA ASP A 293 -12.82 20.69 0.85
C ASP A 293 -12.05 21.33 -0.32
N GLN A 294 -10.98 22.09 -0.04
CA GLN A 294 -10.30 22.89 -1.06
C GLN A 294 -9.19 22.16 -1.81
N VAL A 295 -8.53 21.19 -1.17
CA VAL A 295 -7.44 20.42 -1.81
C VAL A 295 -7.92 19.05 -2.27
N TYR A 296 -8.73 18.38 -1.46
CA TYR A 296 -9.19 17.02 -1.74
C TYR A 296 -10.62 16.95 -2.27
N GLU A 297 -11.27 18.10 -2.55
CA GLU A 297 -12.64 18.17 -3.09
C GLU A 297 -13.66 17.35 -2.26
N GLY A 298 -13.49 17.29 -0.94
CA GLY A 298 -14.30 16.47 -0.04
C GLY A 298 -13.93 14.98 -0.01
N ARG A 299 -12.86 14.54 -0.72
CA ARG A 299 -12.46 13.14 -0.89
C ARG A 299 -11.33 12.72 0.04
N ALA A 300 -11.37 13.20 1.27
CA ALA A 300 -10.48 12.81 2.37
C ALA A 300 -11.27 12.95 3.68
N ASP A 301 -10.72 12.46 4.78
CA ASP A 301 -11.33 12.57 6.11
C ASP A 301 -10.51 13.53 6.98
N ALA A 302 -11.13 14.51 7.62
CA ALA A 302 -10.46 15.40 8.57
C ALA A 302 -9.87 14.58 9.73
N ALA A 303 -8.57 14.75 10.00
CA ALA A 303 -7.89 13.90 10.96
C ALA A 303 -8.05 14.35 12.42
N ASN A 304 -8.40 13.41 13.27
CA ASN A 304 -8.42 13.60 14.73
C ASN A 304 -7.23 12.91 15.44
N GLY A 305 -6.45 12.13 14.71
CA GLY A 305 -5.28 11.39 15.19
C GLY A 305 -4.34 11.00 14.05
N LEU A 306 -3.27 10.30 14.39
CA LEU A 306 -2.31 9.78 13.41
C LEU A 306 -2.88 8.61 12.60
N LEU A 307 -3.80 7.85 13.22
CA LEU A 307 -4.40 6.65 12.64
C LEU A 307 -5.80 7.00 12.10
N GLY A 308 -6.14 6.53 10.90
CA GLY A 308 -7.35 6.90 10.17
C GLY A 308 -8.39 5.79 10.06
N PRO A 309 -9.47 6.03 9.28
CA PRO A 309 -10.58 5.09 9.10
C PRO A 309 -10.19 3.73 8.49
N ALA A 310 -9.01 3.63 7.87
CA ALA A 310 -8.44 2.35 7.44
C ALA A 310 -8.18 1.36 8.61
N LEU A 311 -8.19 1.89 9.85
CA LEU A 311 -8.15 1.13 11.08
C LEU A 311 -9.42 1.46 11.87
N PRO A 312 -10.50 0.66 11.79
CA PRO A 312 -11.79 0.98 12.39
C PRO A 312 -11.72 1.26 13.89
N TRP A 313 -10.87 0.52 14.61
CA TRP A 313 -10.65 0.70 16.05
C TRP A 313 -9.97 2.03 16.42
N ALA A 314 -9.41 2.75 15.46
CA ALA A 314 -8.86 4.08 15.71
C ALA A 314 -9.94 5.12 16.11
N ALA A 315 -11.22 4.80 15.92
CA ALA A 315 -12.33 5.61 16.41
C ALA A 315 -12.43 5.65 17.95
N ASP A 316 -11.89 4.62 18.64
CA ASP A 316 -11.98 4.47 20.11
C ASP A 316 -10.92 5.29 20.86
N ARG A 317 -10.37 6.34 20.26
CA ARG A 317 -9.34 7.20 20.86
C ARG A 317 -9.77 7.78 22.20
N PRO A 318 -8.89 7.72 23.21
CA PRO A 318 -9.12 8.43 24.47
C PRO A 318 -9.06 9.94 24.26
N SER A 319 -9.78 10.68 25.11
CA SER A 319 -9.71 12.14 25.13
C SER A 319 -8.31 12.64 25.48
N ARG A 320 -7.90 13.77 24.91
CA ARG A 320 -6.57 14.37 25.09
C ARG A 320 -6.65 15.67 25.87
N THR A 321 -5.63 15.92 26.67
CA THR A 321 -5.36 17.24 27.23
C THR A 321 -4.64 18.08 26.18
N GLN A 322 -5.02 19.32 26.01
CA GLN A 322 -4.41 20.23 25.04
C GLN A 322 -3.62 21.34 25.73
N THR A 323 -2.40 21.56 25.27
CA THR A 323 -1.63 22.76 25.68
C THR A 323 -2.31 24.01 25.14
N PRO A 324 -2.46 25.09 25.94
CA PRO A 324 -2.97 26.36 25.45
C PRO A 324 -2.03 27.02 24.45
N ALA A 325 -2.59 27.62 23.39
CA ALA A 325 -1.82 28.34 22.39
C ALA A 325 -1.16 29.60 22.96
N GLY A 326 0.07 29.85 22.53
CA GLY A 326 0.80 31.08 22.81
C GLY A 326 0.60 32.15 21.71
N ASP A 327 1.23 33.31 21.91
CA ASP A 327 1.23 34.40 20.91
C ASP A 327 2.30 34.13 19.83
N ALA A 328 1.84 33.89 18.61
CA ALA A 328 2.67 33.61 17.45
C ALA A 328 3.12 34.86 16.69
N ALA A 329 2.73 36.07 17.12
CA ALA A 329 2.96 37.30 16.37
C ALA A 329 4.45 37.52 16.04
N GLY A 330 4.75 37.58 14.74
CA GLY A 330 6.10 37.81 14.20
C GLY A 330 7.07 36.65 14.33
N LYS A 331 6.64 35.45 14.78
CA LYS A 331 7.49 34.24 14.83
C LYS A 331 7.76 33.74 13.41
N LYS A 332 9.02 33.68 13.02
CA LYS A 332 9.43 33.19 11.69
C LYS A 332 9.62 31.69 11.74
N ILE A 333 9.05 31.00 10.76
CA ILE A 333 9.15 29.55 10.60
C ILE A 333 9.40 29.16 9.14
N THR A 334 10.09 28.05 8.94
CA THR A 334 10.20 27.36 7.66
C THR A 334 9.17 26.22 7.62
N LEU A 335 8.29 26.22 6.59
CA LEU A 335 7.34 25.16 6.30
C LEU A 335 7.78 24.41 5.05
N ALA A 336 8.12 23.14 5.18
CA ALA A 336 8.64 22.36 4.07
C ALA A 336 7.73 21.22 3.68
N THR A 337 7.78 20.83 2.38
CA THR A 337 7.12 19.65 1.82
C THR A 337 7.75 19.25 0.49
N PHE A 338 7.16 18.26 -0.21
CA PHE A 338 7.71 17.74 -1.46
C PHE A 338 6.66 17.66 -2.58
N THR A 339 7.14 17.51 -3.84
CA THR A 339 6.31 17.58 -5.06
C THR A 339 5.83 16.23 -5.56
N ASP A 340 6.36 15.11 -5.05
CA ASP A 340 6.04 13.75 -5.53
C ASP A 340 4.58 13.34 -5.28
N ARG A 341 3.88 14.09 -4.42
CA ARG A 341 2.43 14.06 -4.25
C ARG A 341 1.89 15.45 -4.57
N ALA A 342 1.07 15.52 -5.62
CA ALA A 342 0.60 16.79 -6.18
C ALA A 342 -0.18 17.66 -5.16
N GLU A 343 -0.90 17.02 -4.25
CA GLU A 343 -1.75 17.68 -3.26
C GLU A 343 -0.94 18.36 -2.13
N LEU A 344 0.26 17.84 -1.78
CA LEU A 344 1.02 18.37 -0.65
C LEU A 344 1.48 19.83 -0.80
N PRO A 345 1.96 20.29 -1.97
CA PRO A 345 2.23 21.72 -2.18
C PRO A 345 0.97 22.60 -2.01
N GLU A 346 -0.21 22.11 -2.39
CA GLU A 346 -1.46 22.85 -2.22
C GLU A 346 -1.86 22.90 -0.74
N VAL A 347 -1.71 21.81 0.00
CA VAL A 347 -1.86 21.79 1.47
C VAL A 347 -0.91 22.80 2.11
N ALA A 348 0.35 22.86 1.67
CA ALA A 348 1.33 23.81 2.22
C ALA A 348 0.92 25.28 2.01
N VAL A 349 0.34 25.60 0.85
CA VAL A 349 -0.16 26.96 0.57
C VAL A 349 -1.32 27.33 1.50
N LEU A 350 -2.28 26.43 1.76
CA LEU A 350 -3.37 26.69 2.69
C LEU A 350 -2.88 26.81 4.13
N LEU A 351 -2.00 25.88 4.57
CA LEU A 351 -1.40 25.96 5.91
C LEU A 351 -0.61 27.24 6.12
N GLN A 352 0.15 27.73 5.12
CA GLN A 352 0.81 29.04 5.22
C GLN A 352 -0.20 30.13 5.52
N GLN A 353 -1.32 30.23 4.78
CA GLN A 353 -2.34 31.25 5.00
C GLN A 353 -2.91 31.19 6.42
N GLU A 354 -3.16 30.00 6.94
CA GLU A 354 -3.72 29.79 8.28
C GLU A 354 -2.73 30.12 9.39
N LEU A 355 -1.47 29.69 9.23
CA LEU A 355 -0.39 30.03 10.16
C LEU A 355 -0.10 31.54 10.16
N GLU A 356 -0.08 32.19 9.00
CA GLU A 356 0.09 33.64 8.88
C GLU A 356 -1.08 34.42 9.50
N ALA A 357 -2.31 33.91 9.35
CA ALA A 357 -3.48 34.49 10.01
C ALA A 357 -3.40 34.41 11.55
N LYS A 358 -2.69 33.40 12.10
CA LYS A 358 -2.42 33.25 13.53
C LYS A 358 -1.26 34.16 14.01
N GLY A 359 -0.47 34.70 13.07
CA GLY A 359 0.63 35.64 13.35
C GLY A 359 2.03 35.15 13.04
N PHE A 360 2.21 33.92 12.62
CA PHE A 360 3.50 33.41 12.13
C PHE A 360 3.94 34.15 10.86
N VAL A 361 5.23 34.13 10.57
CA VAL A 361 5.82 34.55 9.29
C VAL A 361 6.41 33.31 8.65
N VAL A 362 5.80 32.84 7.57
CA VAL A 362 6.07 31.53 6.99
C VAL A 362 6.93 31.65 5.72
N GLU A 363 8.05 30.93 5.68
CA GLU A 363 8.83 30.70 4.48
C GLU A 363 8.62 29.26 4.00
N GLN A 364 8.15 29.07 2.77
CA GLN A 364 7.95 27.74 2.20
C GLN A 364 9.19 27.21 1.52
N VAL A 365 9.44 25.90 1.71
CA VAL A 365 10.47 25.12 1.00
C VAL A 365 9.82 23.90 0.36
N VAL A 366 9.79 23.85 -0.97
CA VAL A 366 9.19 22.74 -1.73
C VAL A 366 10.24 22.16 -2.70
N ARG A 367 10.52 20.87 -2.59
CA ARG A 367 11.51 20.17 -3.43
C ARG A 367 10.97 18.77 -3.78
N GLU A 368 11.63 18.03 -4.66
CA GLU A 368 11.40 16.59 -4.82
C GLU A 368 11.85 15.85 -3.55
N TYR A 369 11.16 14.76 -3.19
CA TYR A 369 11.38 14.01 -1.95
C TYR A 369 12.84 13.56 -1.77
N GLN A 370 13.44 13.02 -2.83
CA GLN A 370 14.84 12.56 -2.81
C GLN A 370 15.88 13.65 -2.45
N PHE A 371 15.53 14.93 -2.59
CA PHE A 371 16.43 16.06 -2.30
C PHE A 371 16.08 16.80 -1.01
N ILE A 372 15.00 16.42 -0.31
CA ILE A 372 14.55 17.10 0.91
C ILE A 372 14.57 16.19 2.14
N GLU A 373 14.48 14.87 1.96
CA GLU A 373 14.38 13.90 3.05
C GLU A 373 15.54 14.00 4.05
N THR A 374 16.77 14.04 3.56
CA THR A 374 17.96 14.14 4.42
C THR A 374 17.94 15.41 5.26
N ASP A 375 17.55 16.55 4.69
CA ASP A 375 17.45 17.84 5.40
C ASP A 375 16.31 17.77 6.44
N ALA A 376 15.17 17.16 6.11
CA ALA A 376 14.05 16.98 7.04
C ALA A 376 14.44 16.10 8.24
N LEU A 377 15.10 14.97 8.00
CA LEU A 377 15.61 14.08 9.06
C LEU A 377 16.71 14.72 9.91
N ALA A 378 17.45 15.66 9.36
CA ALA A 378 18.45 16.45 10.11
C ALA A 378 17.83 17.62 10.90
N GLY A 379 16.49 17.82 10.84
CA GLY A 379 15.81 18.92 11.55
C GLY A 379 16.08 20.30 10.96
N ALA A 380 16.34 20.39 9.64
CA ALA A 380 16.65 21.64 8.97
C ALA A 380 15.44 22.60 8.84
N PHE A 381 14.22 22.10 9.05
CA PHE A 381 12.99 22.87 8.94
C PHE A 381 12.27 22.96 10.28
N ASP A 382 11.54 24.06 10.51
CA ASP A 382 10.72 24.20 11.71
C ASP A 382 9.46 23.31 11.62
N ALA A 383 8.89 23.18 10.42
CA ALA A 383 7.72 22.34 10.16
C ALA A 383 7.85 21.60 8.83
N PHE A 384 7.34 20.35 8.79
CA PHE A 384 7.36 19.52 7.58
C PHE A 384 6.01 18.83 7.37
N ILE A 385 5.46 18.90 6.15
CA ILE A 385 4.23 18.20 5.78
C ILE A 385 4.62 16.91 5.07
N LEU A 386 4.07 15.79 5.55
CA LEU A 386 4.30 14.45 5.01
C LEU A 386 3.01 13.63 4.97
N SER A 387 2.78 12.93 3.86
CA SER A 387 1.80 11.84 3.78
C SER A 387 2.48 10.55 4.23
N ARG A 388 2.11 10.06 5.41
CA ARG A 388 2.76 8.92 6.06
C ARG A 388 1.87 7.67 6.03
N ALA A 389 2.38 6.57 5.48
CA ALA A 389 1.74 5.27 5.60
C ALA A 389 1.96 4.71 7.01
N THR A 390 0.89 4.19 7.63
CA THR A 390 0.90 3.79 9.05
C THR A 390 0.92 2.28 9.29
N VAL A 391 0.43 1.46 8.32
CA VAL A 391 0.27 0.01 8.53
C VAL A 391 0.59 -0.84 7.30
N LEU A 392 1.24 -0.28 6.27
CA LEU A 392 1.38 -0.91 4.95
C LEU A 392 2.00 -2.31 5.01
N ASP A 393 2.98 -2.53 5.89
CA ASP A 393 3.77 -3.77 5.91
C ASP A 393 3.19 -4.88 6.77
N SER A 394 2.80 -4.58 8.02
CA SER A 394 2.36 -5.59 9.00
C SER A 394 0.89 -5.47 9.42
N GLY A 395 0.20 -4.42 8.99
CA GLY A 395 -1.14 -4.10 9.51
C GLY A 395 -1.12 -3.48 10.92
N ASP A 396 0.04 -3.31 11.55
CA ASP A 396 0.20 -2.78 12.90
C ASP A 396 0.95 -1.42 12.90
N PRO A 397 0.40 -0.37 13.53
CA PRO A 397 0.98 0.97 13.48
C PRO A 397 2.07 1.22 14.53
N ALA A 398 2.33 0.31 15.48
CA ALA A 398 3.31 0.55 16.54
C ALA A 398 4.72 0.79 15.98
N ALA A 399 5.12 0.04 14.95
CA ALA A 399 6.42 0.21 14.29
C ALA A 399 6.55 1.59 13.62
N TYR A 400 5.49 2.07 12.97
CA TYR A 400 5.44 3.42 12.42
C TYR A 400 5.61 4.48 13.51
N MET A 401 4.83 4.38 14.60
CA MET A 401 4.89 5.38 15.67
C MET A 401 6.24 5.37 16.38
N TYR A 402 6.86 4.20 16.54
CA TYR A 402 8.22 4.09 17.08
C TYR A 402 9.23 4.77 16.16
N SER A 403 9.19 4.46 14.88
CA SER A 403 10.08 5.06 13.87
C SER A 403 10.02 6.59 13.85
N ASP A 404 8.82 7.15 13.96
CA ASP A 404 8.60 8.59 13.76
C ASP A 404 8.66 9.41 15.05
N PHE A 405 8.45 8.79 16.24
CA PHE A 405 8.27 9.53 17.50
C PHE A 405 9.09 9.03 18.70
N ALA A 406 9.76 7.87 18.61
CA ALA A 406 10.71 7.49 19.68
C ALA A 406 11.99 8.31 19.62
N CYS A 407 12.67 8.46 20.76
CA CYS A 407 13.94 9.19 20.85
C CYS A 407 15.01 8.64 19.87
N GLU A 408 15.05 7.31 19.69
CA GLU A 408 15.96 6.61 18.76
C GLU A 408 15.24 6.24 17.44
N GLY A 409 14.12 6.87 17.14
CA GLY A 409 13.35 6.61 15.92
C GLY A 409 14.11 6.98 14.65
N SER A 410 14.17 6.07 13.67
CA SER A 410 14.95 6.24 12.45
C SER A 410 14.36 7.27 11.47
N PHE A 411 13.10 7.64 11.65
CA PHE A 411 12.37 8.58 10.79
C PHE A 411 11.76 9.76 11.56
N ASN A 412 12.42 10.20 12.63
CA ASN A 412 11.92 11.22 13.54
C ASN A 412 12.13 12.64 13.01
N ILE A 413 11.34 13.06 12.04
CA ILE A 413 11.39 14.41 11.42
C ILE A 413 11.10 15.50 12.45
N SER A 414 10.24 15.25 13.44
CA SER A 414 9.91 16.22 14.48
C SER A 414 11.03 16.43 15.50
N GLN A 415 12.12 15.68 15.43
CA GLN A 415 13.21 15.67 16.41
C GLN A 415 12.67 15.51 17.85
N PHE A 416 11.56 14.81 17.97
CA PHE A 416 10.84 14.62 19.23
C PHE A 416 11.51 13.56 20.09
N CYS A 417 11.60 13.80 21.39
CA CYS A 417 12.08 12.82 22.34
C CYS A 417 11.40 13.03 23.69
N ASP A 418 10.63 12.04 24.13
CA ASP A 418 9.98 12.01 25.44
C ASP A 418 10.03 10.57 25.99
N PRO A 419 10.73 10.32 27.13
CA PRO A 419 10.86 8.98 27.70
C PRO A 419 9.52 8.32 28.06
N GLN A 420 8.44 9.08 28.31
CA GLN A 420 7.11 8.52 28.57
C GLN A 420 6.53 7.94 27.29
N VAL A 421 6.74 8.60 26.14
CA VAL A 421 6.33 8.11 24.84
C VAL A 421 7.14 6.88 24.45
N ASP A 422 8.46 6.87 24.66
CA ASP A 422 9.29 5.70 24.41
C ASP A 422 8.81 4.48 25.20
N THR A 423 8.49 4.68 26.50
CA THR A 423 7.94 3.60 27.34
C THR A 423 6.60 3.09 26.80
N ALA A 424 5.67 3.99 26.47
CA ALA A 424 4.35 3.61 25.94
C ALA A 424 4.45 2.89 24.59
N LEU A 425 5.36 3.31 23.71
CA LEU A 425 5.62 2.64 22.43
C LEU A 425 6.23 1.26 22.62
N ALA A 426 7.17 1.11 23.57
CA ALA A 426 7.76 -0.18 23.90
C ALA A 426 6.71 -1.14 24.50
N ASP A 427 5.85 -0.65 25.40
CA ASP A 427 4.76 -1.43 26.00
C ASP A 427 3.75 -1.88 24.92
N ALA A 428 3.38 -0.97 24.00
CA ALA A 428 2.52 -1.31 22.88
C ALA A 428 3.18 -2.38 21.97
N ALA A 429 4.48 -2.25 21.70
CA ALA A 429 5.21 -3.21 20.87
C ALA A 429 5.29 -4.60 21.52
N ALA A 430 5.41 -4.67 22.85
CA ALA A 430 5.51 -5.92 23.62
C ALA A 430 4.16 -6.58 23.91
N THR A 431 3.04 -5.87 23.75
CA THR A 431 1.69 -6.39 23.99
C THR A 431 1.26 -7.32 22.87
N ASP A 432 0.73 -8.48 23.21
CA ASP A 432 0.19 -9.43 22.21
C ASP A 432 -0.97 -8.82 21.39
N PRO A 433 -1.21 -9.27 20.15
CA PRO A 433 -2.32 -8.82 19.30
C PRO A 433 -3.68 -8.86 20.03
N GLY A 434 -4.61 -7.99 19.59
CA GLY A 434 -5.95 -7.87 20.18
C GLY A 434 -6.22 -6.53 20.84
N ASP A 435 -7.35 -6.43 21.57
CA ASP A 435 -7.86 -5.17 22.13
C ASP A 435 -6.90 -4.47 23.10
N ALA A 436 -6.14 -5.24 23.88
CA ALA A 436 -5.16 -4.67 24.81
C ALA A 436 -4.04 -3.93 24.06
N ARG A 437 -3.57 -4.50 22.93
CA ARG A 437 -2.58 -3.86 22.09
C ARG A 437 -3.13 -2.62 21.40
N ARG A 438 -4.34 -2.67 20.86
CA ARG A 438 -5.02 -1.51 20.25
C ARG A 438 -5.16 -0.37 21.26
N THR A 439 -5.54 -0.67 22.49
CA THR A 439 -5.61 0.31 23.58
C THR A 439 -4.24 0.91 23.86
N ALA A 440 -3.19 0.08 24.00
CA ALA A 440 -1.82 0.58 24.24
C ALA A 440 -1.31 1.47 23.09
N ILE A 441 -1.62 1.12 21.84
CA ILE A 441 -1.29 1.95 20.66
C ILE A 441 -2.00 3.31 20.73
N LEU A 442 -3.31 3.34 21.05
CA LEU A 442 -4.07 4.58 21.16
C LEU A 442 -3.62 5.44 22.36
N ASP A 443 -3.18 4.83 23.45
CA ASP A 443 -2.59 5.54 24.59
C ASP A 443 -1.23 6.16 24.24
N ALA A 444 -0.40 5.46 23.47
CA ALA A 444 0.85 6.02 22.94
C ALA A 444 0.59 7.17 21.94
N GLU A 445 -0.37 6.99 21.01
CA GLU A 445 -0.82 8.06 20.11
C GLU A 445 -1.26 9.31 20.88
N LYS A 446 -2.05 9.12 21.95
CA LYS A 446 -2.50 10.20 22.82
C LYS A 446 -1.33 10.98 23.39
N LEU A 447 -0.31 10.32 23.95
CA LEU A 447 0.86 10.97 24.55
C LEU A 447 1.64 11.79 23.52
N ILE A 448 1.84 11.26 22.31
CA ILE A 448 2.49 11.97 21.19
C ILE A 448 1.72 13.25 20.85
N LEU A 449 0.41 13.14 20.70
CA LEU A 449 -0.45 14.24 20.27
C LEU A 449 -0.69 15.28 21.39
N GLU A 450 -0.61 14.92 22.68
CA GLU A 450 -0.65 15.88 23.79
C GLU A 450 0.58 16.78 23.85
N LYS A 451 1.69 16.36 23.23
CA LYS A 451 2.92 17.16 23.11
C LYS A 451 2.95 18.02 21.83
N ASP A 452 1.95 17.88 20.95
CA ASP A 452 1.89 18.57 19.65
C ASP A 452 3.20 18.40 18.82
N ALA A 453 3.86 17.23 18.92
CA ALA A 453 5.03 16.91 18.10
C ALA A 453 4.63 16.75 16.62
N ALA A 454 3.39 16.36 16.41
CA ALA A 454 2.75 16.20 15.11
C ALA A 454 1.31 16.72 15.18
N VAL A 455 0.84 17.34 14.10
CA VAL A 455 -0.54 17.77 13.94
C VAL A 455 -1.13 17.00 12.75
N PRO A 456 -1.96 15.97 12.98
CA PRO A 456 -2.66 15.28 11.92
C PRO A 456 -3.61 16.24 11.19
N LEU A 457 -3.59 16.23 9.87
CA LEU A 457 -4.35 17.13 9.00
C LEU A 457 -5.58 16.43 8.43
N LEU A 458 -5.33 15.37 7.66
CA LEU A 458 -6.38 14.57 7.03
C LEU A 458 -5.90 13.15 6.77
N HIS A 459 -6.87 12.24 6.61
CA HIS A 459 -6.63 10.87 6.15
C HIS A 459 -7.01 10.75 4.68
N GLU A 460 -6.10 10.21 3.89
CA GLU A 460 -6.29 10.05 2.45
C GLU A 460 -7.26 8.91 2.13
N ARG A 461 -7.96 9.05 1.00
CA ARG A 461 -8.69 7.97 0.34
C ARG A 461 -8.09 7.73 -1.03
N VAL A 462 -7.97 6.47 -1.44
CA VAL A 462 -7.72 6.16 -2.83
C VAL A 462 -9.05 6.16 -3.59
N ILE A 463 -9.05 6.76 -4.77
CA ILE A 463 -10.22 6.80 -5.65
C ILE A 463 -10.04 5.67 -6.66
N GLN A 464 -10.77 4.57 -6.45
CA GLN A 464 -10.79 3.41 -7.33
C GLN A 464 -11.92 3.56 -8.35
N GLY A 465 -11.63 3.27 -9.62
CA GLY A 465 -12.62 3.25 -10.68
C GLY A 465 -13.00 1.82 -11.04
N GLU A 466 -14.30 1.54 -11.18
CA GLU A 466 -14.85 0.23 -11.55
C GLU A 466 -15.90 0.42 -12.65
N SER A 467 -15.84 -0.34 -13.74
CA SER A 467 -16.86 -0.30 -14.80
C SER A 467 -18.19 -0.92 -14.29
N GLU A 468 -19.31 -0.54 -14.90
CA GLU A 468 -20.63 -1.02 -14.49
C GLU A 468 -20.78 -2.55 -14.55
N ASN A 469 -20.02 -3.20 -15.42
CA ASN A 469 -20.13 -4.63 -15.66
C ASN A 469 -19.22 -5.48 -14.76
N VAL A 470 -18.28 -4.86 -14.01
CA VAL A 470 -17.38 -5.59 -13.14
C VAL A 470 -17.90 -5.59 -11.70
N THR A 471 -17.83 -6.74 -11.05
CA THR A 471 -18.26 -6.93 -9.65
C THR A 471 -17.20 -7.69 -8.86
N GLY A 472 -17.28 -7.63 -7.51
CA GLY A 472 -16.36 -8.36 -6.64
C GLY A 472 -14.90 -7.85 -6.68
N VAL A 473 -14.69 -6.61 -7.14
CA VAL A 473 -13.39 -5.94 -7.02
C VAL A 473 -13.16 -5.59 -5.56
N ALA A 474 -11.98 -5.88 -5.04
CA ALA A 474 -11.68 -5.58 -3.65
C ALA A 474 -11.44 -4.09 -3.43
N ARG A 475 -11.99 -3.56 -2.33
CA ARG A 475 -11.78 -2.19 -1.84
C ARG A 475 -11.03 -2.25 -0.53
N ASP A 476 -9.78 -2.69 -0.62
CA ASP A 476 -8.95 -3.00 0.55
C ASP A 476 -8.26 -1.74 1.08
N PRO A 477 -8.58 -1.29 2.31
CA PRO A 477 -7.94 -0.14 2.93
C PRO A 477 -6.41 -0.28 3.04
N ARG A 478 -5.88 -1.49 3.08
CA ARG A 478 -4.43 -1.75 3.20
C ARG A 478 -3.72 -1.88 1.85
N GLU A 479 -4.42 -1.66 0.75
CA GLU A 479 -3.88 -1.69 -0.61
C GLU A 479 -3.22 -3.04 -0.99
N ARG A 480 -3.62 -4.15 -0.36
CA ARG A 480 -3.03 -5.48 -0.60
C ARG A 480 -3.79 -6.30 -1.62
N THR A 481 -5.07 -5.99 -1.81
CA THR A 481 -5.98 -6.78 -2.66
C THR A 481 -6.72 -5.85 -3.61
N LEU A 482 -6.86 -6.24 -4.88
CA LEU A 482 -7.63 -5.52 -5.89
C LEU A 482 -8.49 -6.50 -6.70
N ILE A 483 -7.86 -7.45 -7.40
CA ILE A 483 -8.53 -8.49 -8.18
C ILE A 483 -8.40 -9.81 -7.44
N THR A 484 -9.53 -10.48 -7.21
CA THR A 484 -9.62 -11.75 -6.48
C THR A 484 -10.33 -12.82 -7.30
N ASN A 485 -10.37 -14.04 -6.79
CA ASN A 485 -11.18 -15.10 -7.35
C ASN A 485 -12.70 -14.77 -7.39
N GLN A 486 -13.17 -13.77 -6.62
CA GLN A 486 -14.55 -13.32 -6.60
C GLN A 486 -14.87 -12.26 -7.66
N THR A 487 -13.85 -11.63 -8.25
CA THR A 487 -14.03 -10.64 -9.33
C THR A 487 -14.70 -11.31 -10.53
N ALA A 488 -15.77 -10.69 -11.04
CA ALA A 488 -16.61 -11.26 -12.10
C ALA A 488 -17.17 -10.17 -13.01
N PHE A 489 -17.69 -10.54 -14.15
CA PHE A 489 -18.58 -9.72 -14.97
C PHE A 489 -20.04 -10.16 -14.74
N GLU A 490 -20.97 -9.17 -14.74
CA GLU A 490 -22.42 -9.39 -14.75
C GLU A 490 -22.94 -9.64 -16.16
#